data_7a0e6895f82ac17c5507df787222abbc
#
_entry.id   7a0e6895f82ac17c5507df787222abbc
#
_cell.length_a   1.000
_cell.length_b   1.000
_cell.length_c   1.000
_cell.angle_alpha   90.00
_cell.angle_beta   90.00
_cell.angle_gamma   90.00
#
_symmetry.space_group_name_H-M   'P 1'
#
loop_
_entity.id
_entity.type
_entity.pdbx_description
1 polymer ?
#
loop_
_entity_poly.entity_id
_entity_poly.type
_entity_poly.pdbx_seq_one_letter_code
_entity_poly.pdbx_strand_id
1 'polypeptide(L)'
;MSAGYIYVLSNPLYPEYVFIGASKKTPAEKATELYSEGLLFPFKVEMAKSVVGTDTKLVSLHKLLNKFGERPNPDRDFFKIPADTVENLFDLVDGENWSQPDPETTYATLLEKVTMIMKNENPKMNEFQLGKLKMRVTTILKQRNITEPTLENVREAMDVAKRETPFVTPPVVPAGPQITPV
;
A
#
# COMPACT_ATOMS: atom_id res chain seq x y z
N MET A 1 -20.80 -2.10 -13.26
CA MET A 1 -19.62 -1.33 -13.73
C MET A 1 -18.51 -1.56 -12.71
N SER A 2 -17.32 -1.97 -13.16
CA SER A 2 -16.18 -2.21 -12.25
C SER A 2 -15.57 -0.87 -11.84
N ALA A 3 -15.37 -0.69 -10.53
CA ALA A 3 -14.55 0.39 -10.00
C ALA A 3 -13.07 -0.05 -10.01
N GLY A 4 -12.17 0.88 -10.23
CA GLY A 4 -10.73 0.64 -10.25
C GLY A 4 -9.95 1.92 -10.51
N TYR A 5 -8.72 1.79 -10.95
CA TYR A 5 -7.82 2.91 -11.20
C TYR A 5 -7.40 2.95 -12.67
N ILE A 6 -7.33 4.15 -13.22
CA ILE A 6 -6.55 4.44 -14.43
C ILE A 6 -5.31 5.21 -13.98
N TYR A 7 -4.16 4.86 -14.53
CA TYR A 7 -2.88 5.40 -14.08
C TYR A 7 -1.90 5.60 -15.24
N VAL A 8 -1.00 6.55 -15.04
CA VAL A 8 0.12 6.88 -15.91
C VAL A 8 1.40 6.60 -15.13
N LEU A 9 2.24 5.73 -15.70
CA LEU A 9 3.53 5.37 -15.11
C LEU A 9 4.65 5.81 -16.03
N SER A 10 5.75 6.25 -15.45
CA SER A 10 7.01 6.51 -16.14
C SER A 10 8.10 5.54 -15.70
N ASN A 11 9.14 5.40 -16.52
CA ASN A 11 10.34 4.64 -16.14
C ASN A 11 11.58 5.39 -16.68
N PRO A 12 12.62 5.62 -15.86
CA PRO A 12 13.85 6.30 -16.28
C PRO A 12 14.58 5.67 -17.45
N LEU A 13 14.37 4.37 -17.71
CA LEU A 13 14.93 3.68 -18.87
C LEU A 13 14.27 4.10 -20.19
N TYR A 14 13.05 4.62 -20.11
CA TYR A 14 12.25 5.00 -21.27
C TYR A 14 11.68 6.42 -21.10
N PRO A 15 12.53 7.47 -21.02
CA PRO A 15 12.12 8.81 -20.63
C PRO A 15 11.12 9.48 -21.58
N GLU A 16 11.06 9.03 -22.82
CA GLU A 16 10.10 9.54 -23.83
C GLU A 16 8.76 8.80 -23.82
N TYR A 17 8.64 7.75 -23.01
CA TYR A 17 7.46 6.88 -23.00
C TYR A 17 6.78 6.91 -21.64
N VAL A 18 5.45 6.85 -21.70
CA VAL A 18 4.61 6.60 -20.53
C VAL A 18 3.80 5.33 -20.74
N PHE A 19 3.60 4.59 -19.65
CA PHE A 19 2.69 3.45 -19.62
C PHE A 19 1.33 3.92 -19.09
N ILE A 20 0.24 3.65 -19.81
CA ILE A 20 -1.11 4.10 -19.43
C ILE A 20 -2.03 2.90 -19.38
N GLY A 21 -2.39 2.51 -18.17
CA GLY A 21 -3.16 1.30 -17.91
C GLY A 21 -4.29 1.48 -16.91
N ALA A 22 -5.04 0.40 -16.70
CA ALA A 22 -6.06 0.32 -15.67
C ALA A 22 -5.93 -0.97 -14.84
N SER A 23 -6.38 -0.91 -13.59
CA SER A 23 -6.36 -2.04 -12.67
C SER A 23 -7.36 -1.85 -11.55
N LYS A 24 -7.78 -2.96 -10.91
CA LYS A 24 -8.49 -2.94 -9.63
C LYS A 24 -7.54 -2.75 -8.44
N LYS A 25 -6.26 -3.10 -8.62
CA LYS A 25 -5.21 -2.87 -7.62
C LYS A 25 -4.79 -1.39 -7.65
N THR A 26 -4.23 -0.93 -6.55
CA THR A 26 -3.72 0.45 -6.48
C THR A 26 -2.61 0.69 -7.52
N PRO A 27 -2.44 1.93 -7.99
CA PRO A 27 -1.37 2.28 -8.93
C PRO A 27 0.02 1.93 -8.43
N ALA A 28 0.28 2.06 -7.12
CA ALA A 28 1.56 1.71 -6.50
C ALA A 28 1.83 0.19 -6.53
N GLU A 29 0.82 -0.64 -6.20
CA GLU A 29 0.93 -2.10 -6.32
C GLU A 29 1.20 -2.51 -7.77
N LYS A 30 0.53 -1.83 -8.72
CA LYS A 30 0.70 -2.15 -10.12
C LYS A 30 2.07 -1.73 -10.66
N ALA A 31 2.59 -0.59 -10.24
CA ALA A 31 3.96 -0.16 -10.54
C ALA A 31 5.00 -1.18 -10.03
N THR A 32 4.77 -1.74 -8.84
CA THR A 32 5.61 -2.78 -8.24
C THR A 32 5.51 -4.10 -9.02
N GLU A 33 4.31 -4.52 -9.44
CA GLU A 33 4.13 -5.74 -10.23
C GLU A 33 4.78 -5.67 -11.62
N LEU A 34 4.77 -4.49 -12.23
CA LEU A 34 5.42 -4.27 -13.54
C LEU A 34 6.94 -4.22 -13.42
N TYR A 35 7.48 -3.98 -12.22
CA TYR A 35 8.90 -4.05 -11.96
C TYR A 35 9.35 -5.51 -11.90
N SER A 36 10.19 -5.92 -12.83
CA SER A 36 10.70 -7.28 -12.95
C SER A 36 12.24 -7.31 -12.85
N GLU A 37 12.81 -8.50 -12.62
CA GLU A 37 14.27 -8.69 -12.51
C GLU A 37 15.07 -8.15 -13.71
N GLY A 38 14.43 -7.97 -14.88
CA GLY A 38 15.08 -7.41 -16.07
C GLY A 38 15.08 -5.88 -16.14
N LEU A 39 14.44 -5.19 -15.19
CA LEU A 39 14.36 -3.73 -15.17
C LEU A 39 15.30 -3.16 -14.11
N LEU A 40 16.17 -2.23 -14.52
CA LEU A 40 17.12 -1.57 -13.62
C LEU A 40 16.44 -0.59 -12.65
N PHE A 41 15.35 0.06 -13.08
CA PHE A 41 14.60 1.03 -12.30
C PHE A 41 13.13 0.66 -12.19
N PRO A 42 12.49 0.89 -11.02
CA PRO A 42 11.05 0.70 -10.86
C PRO A 42 10.26 1.74 -11.65
N PHE A 43 9.01 1.41 -11.92
CA PHE A 43 8.05 2.38 -12.45
C PHE A 43 7.66 3.38 -11.37
N LYS A 44 7.50 4.64 -11.77
CA LYS A 44 6.99 5.73 -10.95
C LYS A 44 5.55 6.04 -11.36
N VAL A 45 4.65 6.22 -10.39
CA VAL A 45 3.30 6.69 -10.65
C VAL A 45 3.35 8.21 -10.85
N GLU A 46 3.05 8.68 -12.05
CA GLU A 46 2.98 10.11 -12.35
C GLU A 46 1.59 10.65 -12.06
N MET A 47 0.56 9.96 -12.51
CA MET A 47 -0.83 10.36 -12.32
C MET A 47 -1.70 9.12 -12.14
N ALA A 48 -2.76 9.23 -11.35
CA ALA A 48 -3.77 8.21 -11.26
C ALA A 48 -5.12 8.77 -10.79
N LYS A 49 -6.21 8.14 -11.25
CA LYS A 49 -7.58 8.43 -10.82
C LYS A 49 -8.32 7.17 -10.46
N SER A 50 -9.09 7.22 -9.39
CA SER A 50 -10.11 6.22 -9.06
C SER A 50 -11.34 6.48 -9.92
N VAL A 51 -11.76 5.48 -10.70
CA VAL A 51 -12.82 5.65 -11.70
C VAL A 51 -13.80 4.48 -11.67
N VAL A 52 -15.05 4.76 -12.08
CA VAL A 52 -16.05 3.73 -12.38
C VAL A 52 -16.07 3.50 -13.89
N GLY A 53 -16.13 2.23 -14.33
CA GLY A 53 -16.09 1.87 -15.74
C GLY A 53 -14.71 1.98 -16.36
N THR A 54 -13.71 1.50 -15.67
CA THR A 54 -12.28 1.55 -16.05
C THR A 54 -12.01 1.12 -17.48
N ASP A 55 -12.59 -0.01 -17.92
CA ASP A 55 -12.28 -0.59 -19.23
C ASP A 55 -12.75 0.34 -20.37
N THR A 56 -13.98 0.86 -20.29
CA THR A 56 -14.53 1.77 -21.31
C THR A 56 -13.76 3.09 -21.36
N LYS A 57 -13.42 3.65 -20.18
CA LYS A 57 -12.67 4.90 -20.07
C LYS A 57 -11.25 4.75 -20.58
N LEU A 58 -10.56 3.63 -20.25
CA LEU A 58 -9.23 3.35 -20.76
C LEU A 58 -9.20 3.23 -22.28
N VAL A 59 -10.14 2.48 -22.85
CA VAL A 59 -10.25 2.36 -24.33
C VAL A 59 -10.45 3.72 -24.97
N SER A 60 -11.31 4.58 -24.40
CA SER A 60 -11.55 5.93 -24.90
C SER A 60 -10.30 6.81 -24.79
N LEU A 61 -9.60 6.72 -23.67
CA LEU A 61 -8.35 7.45 -23.44
C LEU A 61 -7.28 6.99 -24.44
N HIS A 62 -7.09 5.69 -24.66
CA HIS A 62 -6.14 5.16 -25.64
C HIS A 62 -6.47 5.61 -27.08
N LYS A 63 -7.75 5.71 -27.44
CA LYS A 63 -8.16 6.27 -28.75
C LYS A 63 -7.75 7.73 -28.92
N LEU A 64 -7.86 8.52 -27.84
CA LEU A 64 -7.43 9.92 -27.85
C LEU A 64 -5.90 10.02 -27.92
N LEU A 65 -5.20 9.27 -27.09
CA LEU A 65 -3.74 9.25 -27.03
C LEU A 65 -3.11 8.87 -28.40
N ASN A 66 -3.70 7.92 -29.11
CA ASN A 66 -3.27 7.53 -30.46
C ASN A 66 -3.40 8.65 -31.50
N LYS A 67 -4.14 9.75 -31.20
CA LYS A 67 -4.23 10.91 -32.09
C LYS A 67 -3.14 11.96 -31.82
N PHE A 68 -2.60 11.98 -30.61
CA PHE A 68 -1.66 13.01 -30.14
C PHE A 68 -0.25 12.47 -29.91
N GLY A 69 -0.09 11.16 -29.84
CA GLY A 69 1.17 10.49 -29.61
C GLY A 69 1.36 9.24 -30.48
N GLU A 70 2.51 8.65 -30.36
CA GLU A 70 2.88 7.41 -31.06
C GLU A 70 2.78 6.22 -30.09
N ARG A 71 2.16 5.12 -30.53
CA ARG A 71 2.12 3.84 -29.82
C ARG A 71 3.00 2.83 -30.59
N PRO A 72 4.28 2.65 -30.20
CA PRO A 72 5.24 1.86 -30.99
C PRO A 72 4.86 0.38 -31.12
N ASN A 73 4.18 -0.14 -30.10
CA ASN A 73 3.68 -1.51 -30.11
C ASN A 73 2.19 -1.51 -29.73
N PRO A 74 1.28 -1.87 -30.63
CA PRO A 74 -0.17 -1.88 -30.36
C PRO A 74 -0.58 -2.90 -29.29
N ASP A 75 0.25 -3.91 -29.00
CA ASP A 75 0.00 -4.92 -27.97
C ASP A 75 0.50 -4.51 -26.59
N ARG A 76 1.11 -3.32 -26.48
CA ARG A 76 1.63 -2.76 -25.25
C ARG A 76 1.05 -1.37 -25.00
N ASP A 77 0.82 -1.03 -23.73
CA ASP A 77 0.20 0.23 -23.34
C ASP A 77 1.21 1.36 -23.09
N PHE A 78 2.28 1.36 -23.92
CA PHE A 78 3.29 2.40 -23.94
C PHE A 78 3.01 3.41 -25.04
N PHE A 79 3.10 4.70 -24.69
CA PHE A 79 2.88 5.83 -25.58
C PHE A 79 4.07 6.76 -25.55
N LYS A 80 4.57 7.16 -26.71
CA LYS A 80 5.50 8.27 -26.86
C LYS A 80 4.70 9.55 -27.05
N ILE A 81 4.58 10.33 -25.97
CA ILE A 81 3.73 11.51 -25.93
C ILE A 81 4.30 12.52 -24.91
N PRO A 82 4.24 13.84 -25.17
CA PRO A 82 4.66 14.84 -24.21
C PRO A 82 3.85 14.78 -22.91
N ALA A 83 4.51 15.00 -21.76
CA ALA A 83 3.90 14.86 -20.44
C ALA A 83 2.72 15.83 -20.23
N ASP A 84 2.84 17.07 -20.70
CA ASP A 84 1.77 18.06 -20.64
C ASP A 84 0.52 17.66 -21.43
N THR A 85 0.72 17.01 -22.57
CA THR A 85 -0.40 16.49 -23.37
C THR A 85 -1.10 15.32 -22.64
N VAL A 86 -0.33 14.45 -22.00
CA VAL A 86 -0.90 13.35 -21.16
C VAL A 86 -1.70 13.93 -19.99
N GLU A 87 -1.16 14.93 -19.30
CA GLU A 87 -1.81 15.59 -18.18
C GLU A 87 -3.16 16.18 -18.59
N ASN A 88 -3.17 16.97 -19.66
CA ASN A 88 -4.40 17.58 -20.20
C ASN A 88 -5.45 16.53 -20.60
N LEU A 89 -5.04 15.45 -21.25
CA LEU A 89 -5.95 14.38 -21.64
C LEU A 89 -6.44 13.57 -20.44
N PHE A 90 -5.58 13.40 -19.43
CA PHE A 90 -5.91 12.68 -18.21
C PHE A 90 -6.90 13.46 -17.34
N ASP A 91 -6.84 14.79 -17.35
CA ASP A 91 -7.78 15.66 -16.66
C ASP A 91 -9.21 15.54 -17.18
N LEU A 92 -9.38 15.16 -18.45
CA LEU A 92 -10.71 14.88 -19.03
C LEU A 92 -11.32 13.57 -18.53
N VAL A 93 -10.54 12.71 -17.86
CA VAL A 93 -11.06 11.46 -17.29
C VAL A 93 -11.78 11.77 -15.99
N ASP A 94 -13.07 11.51 -15.94
CA ASP A 94 -13.88 11.64 -14.73
C ASP A 94 -13.42 10.64 -13.67
N GLY A 95 -13.16 11.11 -12.46
CA GLY A 95 -12.74 10.29 -11.33
C GLY A 95 -12.09 11.13 -10.25
N GLU A 96 -11.83 10.48 -9.11
CA GLU A 96 -11.11 11.11 -8.00
C GLU A 96 -9.61 10.93 -8.18
N ASN A 97 -8.86 12.01 -8.02
CA ASN A 97 -7.39 11.95 -8.07
C ASN A 97 -6.89 11.01 -6.98
N TRP A 98 -6.06 10.06 -7.37
CA TRP A 98 -5.36 9.18 -6.44
C TRP A 98 -3.97 9.75 -6.17
N SER A 99 -3.61 9.85 -4.92
CA SER A 99 -2.24 10.15 -4.50
C SER A 99 -1.68 8.97 -3.73
N GLN A 100 -0.39 8.72 -3.89
CA GLN A 100 0.28 7.70 -3.09
C GLN A 100 0.19 8.11 -1.61
N PRO A 101 -0.33 7.25 -0.72
CA PRO A 101 -0.39 7.55 0.69
C PRO A 101 1.02 7.83 1.24
N ASP A 102 1.16 8.88 2.04
CA ASP A 102 2.40 9.17 2.74
C ASP A 102 2.78 7.94 3.60
N PRO A 103 4.04 7.49 3.56
CA PRO A 103 4.51 6.39 4.39
C PRO A 103 4.22 6.58 5.89
N GLU A 104 4.30 7.80 6.41
CA GLU A 104 3.95 8.11 7.81
C GLU A 104 2.46 7.95 8.07
N THR A 105 1.61 8.48 7.20
CA THR A 105 0.15 8.34 7.30
C THR A 105 -0.27 6.89 7.17
N THR A 106 0.33 6.16 6.22
CA THR A 106 0.08 4.71 6.04
C THR A 106 0.47 3.93 7.29
N TYR A 107 1.60 4.30 7.93
CA TYR A 107 2.05 3.65 9.16
C TYR A 107 1.13 3.93 10.35
N ALA A 108 0.70 5.17 10.52
CA ALA A 108 -0.24 5.56 11.58
C ALA A 108 -1.57 4.80 11.43
N THR A 109 -2.13 4.78 10.22
CA THR A 109 -3.38 4.06 9.92
C THR A 109 -3.24 2.55 10.15
N LEU A 110 -2.13 1.95 9.73
CA LEU A 110 -1.81 0.54 9.99
C LEU A 110 -1.77 0.28 11.51
N LEU A 111 -1.09 1.15 12.26
CA LEU A 111 -0.93 1.04 13.69
C LEU A 111 -2.26 1.13 14.45
N GLU A 112 -3.18 1.99 14.00
CA GLU A 112 -4.54 2.12 14.56
C GLU A 112 -5.38 0.88 14.29
N LYS A 113 -5.42 0.40 13.04
CA LYS A 113 -6.15 -0.83 12.66
C LYS A 113 -5.65 -2.03 13.46
N VAL A 114 -4.34 -2.23 13.53
CA VAL A 114 -3.71 -3.30 14.33
C VAL A 114 -4.11 -3.18 15.79
N THR A 115 -4.07 -1.97 16.37
CA THR A 115 -4.44 -1.73 17.79
C THR A 115 -5.89 -2.13 18.05
N MET A 116 -6.80 -1.73 17.18
CA MET A 116 -8.23 -2.03 17.32
C MET A 116 -8.49 -3.54 17.27
N ILE A 117 -7.91 -4.23 16.31
CA ILE A 117 -8.05 -5.69 16.17
C ILE A 117 -7.46 -6.40 17.40
N MET A 118 -6.26 -6.01 17.82
CA MET A 118 -5.58 -6.66 18.95
C MET A 118 -6.29 -6.45 20.28
N LYS A 119 -6.87 -5.28 20.55
CA LYS A 119 -7.68 -5.03 21.75
C LYS A 119 -8.91 -5.91 21.79
N ASN A 120 -9.57 -6.09 20.65
CA ASN A 120 -10.76 -6.95 20.54
C ASN A 120 -10.42 -8.43 20.77
N GLU A 121 -9.29 -8.90 20.25
CA GLU A 121 -8.85 -10.30 20.38
C GLU A 121 -8.24 -10.62 21.76
N ASN A 122 -7.73 -9.63 22.48
CA ASN A 122 -7.01 -9.83 23.75
C ASN A 122 -7.49 -8.87 24.85
N PRO A 123 -8.77 -8.91 25.28
CA PRO A 123 -9.33 -7.94 26.22
C PRO A 123 -8.70 -7.99 27.63
N LYS A 124 -7.99 -9.07 27.97
CA LYS A 124 -7.32 -9.26 29.28
C LYS A 124 -5.84 -8.84 29.29
N MET A 125 -5.29 -8.43 28.13
CA MET A 125 -3.89 -8.03 28.02
C MET A 125 -3.71 -6.61 28.55
N ASN A 126 -2.70 -6.39 29.41
CA ASN A 126 -2.41 -5.04 29.88
C ASN A 126 -1.78 -4.17 28.78
N GLU A 127 -1.81 -2.85 28.96
CA GLU A 127 -1.36 -1.90 27.93
C GLU A 127 0.12 -2.07 27.55
N PHE A 128 0.97 -2.42 28.49
CA PHE A 128 2.40 -2.64 28.24
C PHE A 128 2.64 -3.86 27.37
N GLN A 129 1.97 -4.97 27.68
CA GLN A 129 2.04 -6.21 26.90
C GLN A 129 1.45 -5.99 25.48
N LEU A 130 0.32 -5.27 25.42
CA LEU A 130 -0.31 -4.92 24.15
C LEU A 130 0.61 -4.04 23.29
N GLY A 131 1.28 -3.06 23.91
CA GLY A 131 2.21 -2.17 23.21
C GLY A 131 3.40 -2.92 22.60
N LYS A 132 4.04 -3.82 23.37
CA LYS A 132 5.14 -4.64 22.86
C LYS A 132 4.71 -5.55 21.70
N LEU A 133 3.58 -6.25 21.87
CA LEU A 133 3.07 -7.14 20.84
C LEU A 133 2.65 -6.38 19.58
N LYS A 134 2.02 -5.21 19.75
CA LYS A 134 1.63 -4.31 18.66
C LYS A 134 2.81 -3.91 17.78
N MET A 135 3.91 -3.46 18.36
CA MET A 135 5.12 -3.08 17.62
C MET A 135 5.62 -4.23 16.73
N ARG A 136 5.66 -5.44 17.28
CA ARG A 136 6.12 -6.63 16.55
C ARG A 136 5.18 -7.05 15.44
N VAL A 137 3.88 -7.11 15.73
CA VAL A 137 2.85 -7.41 14.73
C VAL A 137 2.93 -6.42 13.57
N THR A 138 3.05 -5.13 13.87
CA THR A 138 3.17 -4.09 12.85
C THR A 138 4.45 -4.25 12.00
N THR A 139 5.58 -4.64 12.63
CA THR A 139 6.81 -4.92 11.90
C THR A 139 6.66 -6.11 10.95
N ILE A 140 6.04 -7.21 11.41
CA ILE A 140 5.76 -8.40 10.59
C ILE A 140 4.86 -8.06 9.40
N LEU A 141 3.80 -7.28 9.64
CA LEU A 141 2.88 -6.85 8.57
C LEU A 141 3.58 -5.97 7.53
N LYS A 142 4.46 -5.06 7.97
CA LYS A 142 5.30 -4.25 7.08
C LYS A 142 6.24 -5.11 6.22
N GLN A 143 6.93 -6.07 6.82
CA GLN A 143 7.82 -6.98 6.09
C GLN A 143 7.07 -7.81 5.03
N ARG A 144 5.79 -8.06 5.25
CA ARG A 144 4.90 -8.74 4.31
C ARG A 144 4.21 -7.81 3.31
N ASN A 145 4.53 -6.50 3.31
CA ASN A 145 3.87 -5.46 2.49
C ASN A 145 2.35 -5.38 2.69
N ILE A 146 1.85 -5.70 3.88
CA ILE A 146 0.43 -5.61 4.22
C ILE A 146 0.14 -4.23 4.80
N THR A 147 -0.47 -3.35 4.01
CA THR A 147 -0.86 -1.99 4.39
C THR A 147 -2.28 -1.91 4.94
N GLU A 148 -3.16 -2.81 4.50
CA GLU A 148 -4.53 -2.95 4.98
C GLU A 148 -4.75 -4.33 5.61
N PRO A 149 -4.42 -4.51 6.91
CA PRO A 149 -4.51 -5.80 7.54
C PRO A 149 -5.95 -6.22 7.79
N THR A 150 -6.25 -7.47 7.46
CA THR A 150 -7.46 -8.17 7.87
C THR A 150 -7.28 -8.75 9.28
N LEU A 151 -8.38 -9.18 9.91
CA LEU A 151 -8.35 -9.90 11.17
C LEU A 151 -7.42 -11.12 11.13
N GLU A 152 -7.44 -11.86 10.03
CA GLU A 152 -6.61 -13.05 9.81
C GLU A 152 -5.13 -12.70 9.74
N ASN A 153 -4.76 -11.67 8.97
CA ASN A 153 -3.38 -11.20 8.89
C ASN A 153 -2.81 -10.80 10.26
N VAL A 154 -3.62 -10.12 11.08
CA VAL A 154 -3.21 -9.71 12.43
C VAL A 154 -3.05 -10.93 13.35
N ARG A 155 -3.96 -11.91 13.29
CA ARG A 155 -3.87 -13.16 14.06
C ARG A 155 -2.60 -13.94 13.73
N GLU A 156 -2.33 -14.18 12.45
CA GLU A 156 -1.10 -14.85 12.02
C GLU A 156 0.17 -14.12 12.48
N ALA A 157 0.21 -12.79 12.31
CA ALA A 157 1.33 -11.98 12.75
C ALA A 157 1.50 -12.01 14.29
N MET A 158 0.39 -12.08 15.05
CA MET A 158 0.42 -12.26 16.50
C MET A 158 0.98 -13.62 16.90
N ASP A 159 0.62 -14.68 16.21
CA ASP A 159 1.13 -16.03 16.49
C ASP A 159 2.64 -16.12 16.21
N VAL A 160 3.11 -15.53 15.12
CA VAL A 160 4.54 -15.42 14.83
C VAL A 160 5.25 -14.59 15.92
N ALA A 161 4.72 -13.43 16.27
CA ALA A 161 5.30 -12.57 17.28
C ALA A 161 5.37 -13.23 18.68
N LYS A 162 4.41 -14.07 19.04
CA LYS A 162 4.38 -14.82 20.30
C LYS A 162 5.39 -15.99 20.31
N ARG A 163 5.60 -16.66 19.19
CA ARG A 163 6.57 -17.76 19.07
C ARG A 163 8.03 -17.31 19.18
N GLU A 164 8.34 -16.15 18.60
CA GLU A 164 9.72 -15.64 18.55
C GLU A 164 10.24 -15.10 19.90
N THR A 165 9.34 -14.74 20.85
CA THR A 165 9.71 -14.42 22.24
C THR A 165 8.63 -14.88 23.19
N PRO A 166 8.86 -15.95 23.96
CA PRO A 166 8.04 -16.24 25.11
C PRO A 166 8.05 -15.02 26.05
N PHE A 167 6.86 -14.54 26.43
CA PHE A 167 6.73 -13.48 27.43
C PHE A 167 7.39 -13.96 28.74
N VAL A 168 8.60 -13.51 29.00
CA VAL A 168 9.19 -13.63 30.33
C VAL A 168 8.40 -12.69 31.22
N THR A 169 7.52 -13.25 32.06
CA THR A 169 6.93 -12.49 33.16
C THR A 169 8.07 -11.95 34.01
N PRO A 170 8.14 -10.63 34.27
CA PRO A 170 9.16 -10.12 35.18
C PRO A 170 9.05 -10.89 36.52
N PRO A 171 10.19 -11.27 37.15
CA PRO A 171 10.16 -11.98 38.41
C PRO A 171 9.32 -11.16 39.40
N VAL A 172 8.37 -11.83 40.05
CA VAL A 172 7.62 -11.24 41.16
C VAL A 172 8.65 -10.85 42.24
N VAL A 173 8.90 -9.56 42.40
CA VAL A 173 9.73 -9.07 43.46
C VAL A 173 8.98 -9.40 44.78
N PRO A 174 9.51 -10.27 45.63
CA PRO A 174 8.87 -10.55 46.90
C PRO A 174 8.75 -9.25 47.69
N ALA A 175 7.56 -8.99 48.24
CA ALA A 175 7.31 -7.85 49.10
C ALA A 175 8.35 -7.85 50.21
N GLY A 176 9.14 -6.78 50.29
CA GLY A 176 10.12 -6.60 51.35
C GLY A 176 9.46 -6.66 52.70
N PRO A 177 10.20 -6.97 53.81
CA PRO A 177 9.66 -7.13 55.14
C PRO A 177 8.94 -5.86 55.58
N GLN A 178 7.71 -6.00 56.01
CA GLN A 178 6.94 -4.91 56.61
C GLN A 178 7.63 -4.49 57.91
N ILE A 179 8.13 -3.27 57.97
CA ILE A 179 8.67 -2.66 59.17
C ILE A 179 7.44 -2.25 60.01
N THR A 180 7.19 -2.97 61.10
CA THR A 180 6.23 -2.56 62.14
C THR A 180 6.84 -1.43 62.93
N PRO A 181 6.18 -0.27 63.07
CA PRO A 181 6.65 0.78 63.99
C PRO A 181 6.45 0.33 65.44
N VAL A 182 7.48 0.51 66.28
CA VAL A 182 7.46 0.38 67.74
C VAL A 182 6.90 1.65 68.35
#